data_a48545be846c265f024cd64139569798
#
_entry.id   a48545be846c265f024cd64139569798
#
_cell.length_a   1.000
_cell.length_b   1.000
_cell.length_c   1.000
_cell.angle_alpha   90.00
_cell.angle_beta   90.00
_cell.angle_gamma   90.00
#
_symmetry.space_group_name_H-M   'P 1'
#
loop_
_entity.id
_entity.type
_entity.pdbx_description
1 polymer ?
#
loop_
_entity_poly.entity_id
_entity_poly.type
_entity_poly.pdbx_seq_one_letter_code
_entity_poly.pdbx_strand_id
1 'polypeptide(L)'
;MNLLEFVNKYNGQKVDFDGAYGTQCVDLFRQYCKDVLRAGHTGVVDGAKDLYLKYPDLPAEQKYFQHIRIIDTTPQIGDVLVWDATEKNKYGLVAICLGYDDNLGLCIVFEQDGLKQDGAKLATRSSQNLLGVLRFNGGSVV
;
A
#
# COMPACT_ATOMS: atom_id res chain seq x y z
N MET A 1 12.51 4.53 11.56
CA MET A 1 12.21 5.48 10.44
C MET A 1 10.72 5.78 10.46
N ASN A 2 10.36 7.05 10.36
CA ASN A 2 8.96 7.41 10.24
C ASN A 2 8.54 7.52 8.75
N LEU A 3 7.25 7.81 8.52
CA LEU A 3 6.72 7.86 7.15
C LEU A 3 7.39 8.94 6.30
N LEU A 4 7.62 10.13 6.85
CA LEU A 4 8.28 11.22 6.12
C LEU A 4 9.70 10.84 5.71
N GLU A 5 10.46 10.25 6.61
CA GLU A 5 11.80 9.75 6.33
C GLU A 5 11.78 8.68 5.24
N PHE A 6 10.79 7.79 5.27
CA PHE A 6 10.61 6.75 4.27
C PHE A 6 10.35 7.35 2.87
N VAL A 7 9.42 8.30 2.79
CA VAL A 7 9.10 8.99 1.54
C VAL A 7 10.35 9.71 1.00
N ASN A 8 11.05 10.44 1.87
CA ASN A 8 12.26 11.17 1.45
C ASN A 8 13.35 10.23 0.93
N LYS A 9 13.50 9.07 1.56
CA LYS A 9 14.53 8.10 1.15
C LYS A 9 14.24 7.47 -0.19
N TYR A 10 12.99 7.06 -0.41
CA TYR A 10 12.64 6.23 -1.56
C TYR A 10 12.01 6.99 -2.73
N ASN A 11 11.64 8.25 -2.57
CA ASN A 11 11.04 9.02 -3.66
C ASN A 11 11.98 9.08 -4.86
N GLY A 12 11.51 8.62 -6.00
CA GLY A 12 12.29 8.53 -7.23
C GLY A 12 13.17 7.28 -7.33
N GLN A 13 13.18 6.43 -6.31
CA GLN A 13 13.97 5.20 -6.31
C GLN A 13 13.14 4.02 -6.81
N LYS A 14 13.79 3.07 -7.46
CA LYS A 14 13.17 1.80 -7.86
C LYS A 14 13.37 0.80 -6.73
N VAL A 15 12.28 0.51 -6.00
CA VAL A 15 12.31 -0.41 -4.87
C VAL A 15 11.96 -1.81 -5.36
N ASP A 16 12.93 -2.71 -5.29
CA ASP A 16 12.78 -4.12 -5.68
C ASP A 16 13.11 -4.99 -4.46
N PHE A 17 12.13 -5.14 -3.57
CA PHE A 17 12.33 -5.77 -2.27
C PHE A 17 12.68 -7.26 -2.39
N ASP A 18 12.07 -7.97 -3.33
CA ASP A 18 12.24 -9.42 -3.48
C ASP A 18 13.25 -9.81 -4.57
N GLY A 19 13.75 -8.86 -5.35
CA GLY A 19 14.69 -9.12 -6.44
C GLY A 19 14.08 -9.86 -7.63
N ALA A 20 12.74 -9.88 -7.74
CA ALA A 20 12.04 -10.63 -8.77
C ALA A 20 10.91 -9.82 -9.39
N TYR A 21 10.67 -10.02 -10.69
CA TYR A 21 9.57 -9.39 -11.45
C TYR A 21 9.63 -7.86 -11.52
N GLY A 22 10.82 -7.27 -11.35
CA GLY A 22 11.01 -5.83 -11.40
C GLY A 22 10.46 -5.10 -10.17
N THR A 23 10.18 -3.80 -10.31
CA THR A 23 9.76 -2.93 -9.20
C THR A 23 8.25 -2.79 -9.18
N GLN A 24 7.61 -3.50 -8.27
CA GLN A 24 6.15 -3.58 -8.17
C GLN A 24 5.63 -2.82 -6.95
N CYS A 25 4.31 -2.52 -6.94
CA CYS A 25 3.69 -1.83 -5.82
C CYS A 25 3.78 -2.62 -4.51
N VAL A 26 3.75 -3.95 -4.56
CA VAL A 26 3.91 -4.82 -3.39
C VAL A 26 5.33 -4.73 -2.81
N ASP A 27 6.33 -4.48 -3.64
CA ASP A 27 7.70 -4.28 -3.16
C ASP A 27 7.80 -3.05 -2.26
N LEU A 28 7.15 -1.96 -2.64
CA LEU A 28 7.11 -0.75 -1.81
C LEU A 28 6.38 -1.01 -0.49
N PHE A 29 5.27 -1.74 -0.53
CA PHE A 29 4.55 -2.15 0.68
C PHE A 29 5.45 -2.95 1.62
N ARG A 30 6.18 -3.94 1.09
CA ARG A 30 7.09 -4.76 1.90
C ARG A 30 8.22 -3.94 2.50
N GLN A 31 8.76 -3.00 1.74
CA GLN A 31 9.79 -2.09 2.23
C GLN A 31 9.26 -1.20 3.36
N TYR A 32 8.03 -0.73 3.23
CA TYR A 32 7.33 0.03 4.26
C TYR A 32 7.16 -0.79 5.55
N CYS A 33 6.73 -2.03 5.40
CA CYS A 33 6.62 -2.94 6.55
C CYS A 33 7.95 -3.09 7.29
N LYS A 34 9.04 -3.26 6.55
CA LYS A 34 10.38 -3.45 7.12
C LYS A 34 10.90 -2.18 7.79
N ASP A 35 10.87 -1.06 7.09
CA ASP A 35 11.60 0.15 7.50
C ASP A 35 10.83 1.01 8.48
N VAL A 36 9.50 1.11 8.32
CA VAL A 36 8.66 2.00 9.12
C VAL A 36 7.90 1.23 10.19
N LEU A 37 7.16 0.22 9.79
CA LEU A 37 6.28 -0.51 10.70
C LEU A 37 7.02 -1.51 11.56
N ARG A 38 8.17 -1.99 11.10
CA ARG A 38 8.93 -3.08 11.71
C ARG A 38 8.04 -4.30 11.95
N ALA A 39 7.21 -4.56 10.96
CA ALA A 39 6.23 -5.62 10.97
C ALA A 39 6.62 -6.69 9.95
N GLY A 40 6.23 -7.92 10.24
CA GLY A 40 6.32 -8.98 9.24
C GLY A 40 5.34 -8.70 8.10
N HIS A 41 5.57 -9.35 7.00
CA HIS A 41 4.65 -9.32 5.85
C HIS A 41 4.56 -10.73 5.29
N THR A 42 3.47 -10.98 4.56
CA THR A 42 3.34 -12.26 3.88
C THR A 42 4.36 -12.36 2.73
N GLY A 43 4.61 -13.57 2.29
CA GLY A 43 5.47 -13.81 1.14
C GLY A 43 4.82 -13.44 -0.18
N VAL A 44 4.68 -14.42 -1.06
CA VAL A 44 4.14 -14.20 -2.40
C VAL A 44 2.62 -14.07 -2.36
N VAL A 45 2.09 -13.05 -3.06
CA VAL A 45 0.68 -12.93 -3.42
C VAL A 45 0.59 -12.84 -4.95
N ASP A 46 -0.52 -13.28 -5.52
CA ASP A 46 -0.70 -13.24 -6.98
C ASP A 46 -0.85 -11.82 -7.51
N GLY A 47 -1.39 -10.92 -6.70
CA GLY A 47 -1.53 -9.52 -7.03
C GLY A 47 -1.74 -8.68 -5.79
N ALA A 48 -1.56 -7.36 -5.92
CA ALA A 48 -1.70 -6.43 -4.81
C ALA A 48 -3.08 -6.49 -4.17
N LYS A 49 -4.13 -6.70 -4.96
CA LYS A 49 -5.51 -6.83 -4.46
C LYS A 49 -5.67 -7.94 -3.43
N ASP A 50 -4.83 -8.97 -3.51
CA ASP A 50 -4.92 -10.12 -2.61
C ASP A 50 -4.45 -9.81 -1.19
N LEU A 51 -3.69 -8.74 -0.99
CA LEU A 51 -3.39 -8.27 0.35
C LEU A 51 -4.66 -7.94 1.14
N TYR A 52 -5.70 -7.48 0.46
CA TYR A 52 -7.00 -7.20 1.04
C TYR A 52 -7.95 -8.40 0.90
N LEU A 53 -8.11 -8.94 -0.31
CA LEU A 53 -9.11 -9.97 -0.59
C LEU A 53 -8.78 -11.30 0.09
N LYS A 54 -7.50 -11.63 0.25
CA LYS A 54 -7.05 -12.87 0.89
C LYS A 54 -6.52 -12.67 2.30
N TYR A 55 -6.84 -11.53 2.91
CA TYR A 55 -6.45 -11.25 4.29
C TYR A 55 -6.72 -12.41 5.28
N PRO A 56 -7.86 -13.14 5.19
CA PRO A 56 -8.07 -14.28 6.09
C PRO A 56 -7.04 -15.39 5.98
N ASP A 57 -6.29 -15.44 4.88
CA ASP A 57 -5.25 -16.44 4.62
C ASP A 57 -3.83 -15.88 4.81
N LEU A 58 -3.68 -14.64 5.27
CA LEU A 58 -2.40 -13.94 5.39
C LEU A 58 -2.06 -13.68 6.86
N PRO A 59 -1.34 -14.61 7.53
CA PRO A 59 -1.12 -14.50 8.98
C PRO A 59 -0.31 -13.28 9.40
N ALA A 60 0.64 -12.83 8.61
CA ALA A 60 1.42 -11.63 8.94
C ALA A 60 0.56 -10.37 8.92
N GLU A 61 -0.26 -10.21 7.89
CA GLU A 61 -1.18 -9.07 7.77
C GLU A 61 -2.23 -9.09 8.88
N GLN A 62 -2.76 -10.26 9.23
CA GLN A 62 -3.70 -10.39 10.35
C GLN A 62 -3.08 -9.98 11.69
N LYS A 63 -1.80 -10.27 11.87
CA LYS A 63 -1.09 -9.94 13.12
C LYS A 63 -0.86 -8.44 13.28
N TYR A 64 -0.52 -7.75 12.20
CA TYR A 64 -0.03 -6.37 12.26
C TYR A 64 -1.03 -5.32 11.79
N PHE A 65 -2.10 -5.71 11.11
CA PHE A 65 -3.05 -4.78 10.48
C PHE A 65 -4.50 -5.10 10.82
N GLN A 66 -5.31 -4.05 10.93
CA GLN A 66 -6.76 -4.13 10.87
C GLN A 66 -7.19 -4.15 9.41
N HIS A 67 -8.21 -4.91 9.08
CA HIS A 67 -8.79 -5.07 7.74
C HIS A 67 -10.13 -4.35 7.72
N ILE A 68 -10.20 -3.18 7.09
CA ILE A 68 -11.37 -2.30 7.17
C ILE A 68 -11.85 -1.96 5.76
N ARG A 69 -13.14 -2.19 5.49
CA ARG A 69 -13.75 -1.81 4.22
C ARG A 69 -13.80 -0.30 4.09
N ILE A 70 -13.70 0.20 2.85
CA ILE A 70 -13.71 1.66 2.62
C ILE A 70 -15.02 2.32 3.08
N ILE A 71 -16.15 1.60 3.05
CA ILE A 71 -17.43 2.15 3.51
C ILE A 71 -17.49 2.32 5.03
N ASP A 72 -16.58 1.70 5.76
CA ASP A 72 -16.57 1.70 7.23
C ASP A 72 -15.51 2.63 7.82
N THR A 73 -14.71 3.29 6.99
CA THR A 73 -13.65 4.18 7.47
C THR A 73 -13.27 5.23 6.45
N THR A 74 -12.59 6.27 6.93
CA THR A 74 -11.90 7.24 6.09
C THR A 74 -10.43 6.90 6.09
N PRO A 75 -9.75 6.87 4.93
CA PRO A 75 -8.30 6.65 4.89
C PRO A 75 -7.56 7.64 5.77
N GLN A 76 -6.55 7.14 6.48
CA GLN A 76 -5.72 7.93 7.40
C GLN A 76 -4.26 7.85 6.95
N ILE A 77 -3.47 8.87 7.31
CA ILE A 77 -2.03 8.87 7.03
C ILE A 77 -1.38 7.61 7.60
N GLY A 78 -0.63 6.92 6.77
CA GLY A 78 0.04 5.67 7.14
C GLY A 78 -0.74 4.42 6.82
N ASP A 79 -2.02 4.52 6.49
CA ASP A 79 -2.80 3.37 6.04
C ASP A 79 -2.23 2.78 4.75
N VAL A 80 -2.35 1.48 4.62
CA VAL A 80 -2.08 0.77 3.37
C VAL A 80 -3.40 0.65 2.61
N LEU A 81 -3.46 1.26 1.44
CA LEU A 81 -4.66 1.31 0.62
C LEU A 81 -4.57 0.26 -0.47
N VAL A 82 -5.66 -0.48 -0.68
CA VAL A 82 -5.70 -1.57 -1.68
C VAL A 82 -6.87 -1.37 -2.63
N TRP A 83 -6.56 -1.22 -3.92
CA TRP A 83 -7.54 -1.12 -5.00
C TRP A 83 -7.74 -2.46 -5.69
N ASP A 84 -8.97 -2.71 -6.11
CA ASP A 84 -9.32 -3.88 -6.90
C ASP A 84 -8.77 -3.80 -8.33
N ALA A 85 -8.84 -4.94 -9.02
CA ALA A 85 -8.42 -5.05 -10.40
C ALA A 85 -9.28 -4.15 -11.31
N THR A 86 -8.66 -3.71 -12.40
CA THR A 86 -9.32 -3.01 -13.50
C THR A 86 -9.00 -3.73 -14.82
N GLU A 87 -9.64 -3.30 -15.91
CA GLU A 87 -9.32 -3.84 -17.24
C GLU A 87 -7.85 -3.65 -17.60
N LYS A 88 -7.25 -2.54 -17.16
CA LYS A 88 -5.86 -2.19 -17.45
C LYS A 88 -4.87 -2.84 -16.49
N ASN A 89 -5.31 -3.22 -15.30
CA ASN A 89 -4.44 -3.83 -14.28
C ASN A 89 -5.20 -4.90 -13.52
N LYS A 90 -5.02 -6.13 -13.93
CA LYS A 90 -5.70 -7.29 -13.32
C LYS A 90 -5.21 -7.61 -11.91
N TYR A 91 -4.10 -7.03 -11.49
CA TYR A 91 -3.48 -7.31 -10.18
C TYR A 91 -3.95 -6.36 -9.07
N GLY A 92 -4.65 -5.27 -9.42
CA GLY A 92 -4.97 -4.22 -8.48
C GLY A 92 -3.75 -3.36 -8.14
N LEU A 93 -3.87 -2.59 -7.07
CA LEU A 93 -2.82 -1.68 -6.63
C LEU A 93 -2.79 -1.62 -5.12
N VAL A 94 -1.59 -1.49 -4.56
CA VAL A 94 -1.38 -1.14 -3.15
C VAL A 94 -0.54 0.14 -3.08
N ALA A 95 -0.89 1.03 -2.17
CA ALA A 95 -0.17 2.28 -1.97
C ALA A 95 -0.24 2.71 -0.50
N ILE A 96 0.66 3.60 -0.10
CA ILE A 96 0.71 4.13 1.26
C ILE A 96 -0.01 5.47 1.29
N CYS A 97 -0.98 5.61 2.19
CA CYS A 97 -1.78 6.83 2.31
C CYS A 97 -0.98 7.95 2.98
N LEU A 98 -0.92 9.09 2.32
CA LEU A 98 -0.34 10.32 2.85
C LEU A 98 -1.40 11.36 3.19
N GLY A 99 -2.62 11.17 2.74
CA GLY A 99 -3.75 12.05 2.99
C GLY A 99 -4.97 11.64 2.18
N TYR A 100 -6.10 12.21 2.54
CA TYR A 100 -7.36 11.91 1.85
C TYR A 100 -8.23 13.17 1.81
N ASP A 101 -8.77 13.47 0.63
CA ASP A 101 -9.76 14.53 0.44
C ASP A 101 -11.15 13.90 0.34
N ASP A 102 -11.91 14.02 1.41
CA ASP A 102 -13.24 13.44 1.52
C ASP A 102 -14.25 14.08 0.54
N ASN A 103 -14.07 15.36 0.24
CA ASN A 103 -14.97 16.07 -0.69
C ASN A 103 -14.79 15.61 -2.13
N LEU A 104 -13.56 15.31 -2.52
CA LEU A 104 -13.22 14.93 -3.89
C LEU A 104 -13.06 13.40 -4.06
N GLY A 105 -13.05 12.64 -2.96
CA GLY A 105 -12.78 11.21 -3.03
C GLY A 105 -11.40 10.90 -3.58
N LEU A 106 -10.40 11.73 -3.23
CA LEU A 106 -9.01 11.57 -3.71
C LEU A 106 -8.09 11.16 -2.58
N CYS A 107 -7.29 10.14 -2.86
CA CYS A 107 -6.21 9.69 -1.98
C CYS A 107 -4.89 10.31 -2.45
N ILE A 108 -4.15 10.91 -1.51
CA ILE A 108 -2.76 11.31 -1.76
C ILE A 108 -1.91 10.15 -1.28
N VAL A 109 -1.08 9.62 -2.17
CA VAL A 109 -0.38 8.35 -1.91
C VAL A 109 1.10 8.42 -2.25
N PHE A 110 1.85 7.52 -1.62
CA PHE A 110 3.19 7.13 -2.04
C PHE A 110 3.08 5.73 -2.64
N GLU A 111 3.44 5.60 -3.91
CA GLU A 111 3.19 4.39 -4.68
C GLU A 111 4.34 4.01 -5.58
N GLN A 112 4.34 2.77 -6.05
CA GLN A 112 5.25 2.29 -7.08
C GLN A 112 4.45 1.48 -8.09
N ASP A 113 4.33 1.99 -9.32
CA ASP A 113 3.51 1.36 -10.35
C ASP A 113 4.33 0.29 -11.08
N GLY A 114 3.96 -0.97 -10.88
CA GLY A 114 4.63 -2.11 -11.52
C GLY A 114 4.50 -2.13 -13.04
N LEU A 115 3.46 -1.50 -13.59
CA LEU A 115 3.28 -1.43 -15.04
C LEU A 115 4.22 -0.42 -15.70
N LYS A 116 4.51 0.68 -15.03
CA LYS A 116 5.36 1.74 -15.56
C LYS A 116 6.84 1.55 -15.25
N GLN A 117 7.17 0.85 -14.19
CA GLN A 117 8.57 0.61 -13.74
C GLN A 117 9.36 1.91 -13.53
N ASP A 118 8.70 2.99 -13.12
CA ASP A 118 9.30 4.33 -12.98
C ASP A 118 9.70 4.67 -11.54
N GLY A 119 9.58 3.73 -10.63
CA GLY A 119 9.98 3.90 -9.24
C GLY A 119 8.89 4.47 -8.33
N ALA A 120 9.24 4.62 -7.06
CA ALA A 120 8.33 5.14 -6.04
C ALA A 120 8.13 6.65 -6.23
N LYS A 121 6.89 7.10 -6.07
CA LYS A 121 6.53 8.49 -6.29
C LYS A 121 5.28 8.91 -5.52
N LEU A 122 5.14 10.21 -5.35
CA LEU A 122 3.91 10.83 -4.86
C LEU A 122 2.90 10.89 -5.99
N ALA A 123 1.65 10.56 -5.68
CA ALA A 123 0.56 10.59 -6.66
C ALA A 123 -0.77 10.88 -5.98
N THR A 124 -1.78 11.18 -6.79
CA THR A 124 -3.17 11.22 -6.34
C THR A 124 -3.95 10.13 -7.06
N ARG A 125 -4.83 9.46 -6.32
CA ARG A 125 -5.68 8.42 -6.88
C ARG A 125 -7.11 8.58 -6.42
N SER A 126 -8.05 8.35 -7.34
CA SER A 126 -9.46 8.27 -7.00
C SER A 126 -9.71 7.12 -6.03
N SER A 127 -10.65 7.31 -5.12
CA SER A 127 -11.14 6.23 -4.26
C SER A 127 -12.03 5.23 -5.01
N GLN A 128 -12.31 5.45 -6.29
CA GLN A 128 -13.05 4.49 -7.10
C GLN A 128 -12.29 3.15 -7.15
N ASN A 129 -13.00 2.06 -6.92
CA ASN A 129 -12.45 0.69 -6.82
C ASN A 129 -11.52 0.45 -5.63
N LEU A 130 -11.42 1.39 -4.70
CA LEU A 130 -10.72 1.18 -3.44
C LEU A 130 -11.51 0.16 -2.62
N LEU A 131 -10.88 -0.99 -2.33
CA LEU A 131 -11.50 -2.04 -1.53
C LEU A 131 -11.57 -1.64 -0.06
N GLY A 132 -10.49 -1.13 0.47
CA GLY A 132 -10.39 -0.75 1.85
C GLY A 132 -8.96 -0.45 2.27
N VAL A 133 -8.74 -0.48 3.57
CA VAL A 133 -7.45 -0.17 4.16
C VAL A 133 -6.96 -1.33 5.02
N LEU A 134 -5.64 -1.48 5.06
CA LEU A 134 -4.94 -2.23 6.09
C LEU A 134 -4.33 -1.19 7.01
N ARG A 135 -4.86 -1.09 8.22
CA ARG A 135 -4.42 -0.10 9.22
C ARG A 135 -3.51 -0.73 10.23
N PHE A 136 -2.30 -0.19 10.36
CA PHE A 136 -1.30 -0.71 11.29
C PHE A 136 -1.78 -0.63 12.74
N ASN A 137 -1.57 -1.71 13.50
CA ASN A 137 -1.96 -1.81 14.91
C ASN A 137 -0.96 -1.17 15.87
N GLY A 138 0.25 -0.88 15.40
CA GLY A 138 1.36 -0.49 16.26
C GLY A 138 1.45 0.99 16.59
N GLY A 139 0.46 1.79 16.20
CA GLY A 139 0.42 3.22 16.52
C GLY A 139 0.88 4.13 15.39
N SER A 140 1.20 5.38 15.73
CA SER A 140 1.52 6.42 14.77
C SER A 140 2.82 6.13 14.01
N VAL A 141 2.82 6.45 12.71
CA VAL A 141 4.00 6.37 11.82
C VAL A 141 4.57 7.75 11.47
N VAL A 142 3.94 8.79 11.98
CA VAL A 142 4.38 10.17 11.79
C VAL A 142 5.25 10.69 12.93
#